data_21e96c19bdb3c3fa385f20a82bd1a2bf
#
_entry.id   21e96c19bdb3c3fa385f20a82bd1a2bf
#
_cell.length_a   1.000
_cell.length_b   1.000
_cell.length_c   1.000
_cell.angle_alpha   90.00
_cell.angle_beta   90.00
_cell.angle_gamma   90.00
#
_symmetry.space_group_name_H-M   'P 1'
#
loop_
_entity.id
_entity.type
_entity.pdbx_description
1 polymer ?
#
loop_
_entity_poly.entity_id
_entity_poly.type
_entity_poly.pdbx_seq_one_letter_code
_entity_poly.pdbx_strand_id
1 'polypeptide(L)'
;MTMADVKQANKDAGYYFFSRDTMRFFGTRIVSALYKNNTFITSDYTDFERNNRAYSVRVFHPETGIVNTAKFSDGKSTFNKFSTIESAREFARNYKAA
;
A
#
# COMPACT_ATOMS: atom_id res chain seq x y z
N MET A 1 9.55 -0.20 13.88
CA MET A 1 9.75 -0.28 12.42
C MET A 1 9.10 0.92 11.75
N THR A 2 9.75 1.48 10.76
CA THR A 2 9.28 2.65 10.01
C THR A 2 9.09 2.29 8.54
N MET A 3 8.51 3.21 7.77
CA MET A 3 8.42 3.01 6.31
C MET A 3 9.81 2.92 5.65
N ALA A 4 10.81 3.60 6.18
CA ALA A 4 12.19 3.45 5.68
C ALA A 4 12.69 2.01 5.83
N ASP A 5 12.38 1.36 6.95
CA ASP A 5 12.74 -0.04 7.19
C ASP A 5 12.01 -0.98 6.22
N VAL A 6 10.74 -0.69 5.96
CA VAL A 6 9.94 -1.48 5.00
C VAL A 6 10.54 -1.39 3.59
N LYS A 7 10.87 -0.19 3.16
CA LYS A 7 11.50 0.01 1.84
C LYS A 7 12.82 -0.74 1.71
N GLN A 8 13.66 -0.68 2.74
CA GLN A 8 14.94 -1.36 2.73
C GLN A 8 14.78 -2.88 2.72
N ALA A 9 13.87 -3.41 3.56
CA ALA A 9 13.61 -4.85 3.62
C ALA A 9 13.07 -5.38 2.29
N ASN A 10 12.18 -4.64 1.64
CA ASN A 10 11.64 -5.02 0.33
C ASN A 10 12.74 -5.08 -0.73
N LYS A 11 13.60 -4.07 -0.77
CA LYS A 11 14.73 -4.01 -1.69
C LYS A 11 15.73 -5.14 -1.43
N ASP A 12 16.08 -5.38 -0.19
CA ASP A 12 17.04 -6.43 0.19
C ASP A 12 16.53 -7.82 -0.16
N ALA A 13 15.22 -8.01 -0.14
CA ALA A 13 14.58 -9.27 -0.52
C ALA A 13 14.47 -9.45 -2.06
N GLY A 14 14.92 -8.46 -2.84
CA GLY A 14 14.91 -8.54 -4.30
C GLY A 14 13.61 -8.08 -4.96
N TYR A 15 12.75 -7.38 -4.22
CA TYR A 15 11.49 -6.85 -4.77
C TYR A 15 11.63 -5.41 -5.21
N TYR A 16 10.68 -4.93 -6.02
CA TYR A 16 10.75 -3.62 -6.65
C TYR A 16 9.53 -2.75 -6.37
N PHE A 17 8.75 -3.05 -5.31
CA PHE A 17 7.53 -2.28 -5.02
C PHE A 17 7.83 -0.78 -4.88
N PHE A 18 8.92 -0.45 -4.18
CA PHE A 18 9.29 0.94 -3.91
C PHE A 18 10.31 1.49 -4.91
N SER A 19 10.60 0.77 -5.98
CA SER A 19 11.52 1.28 -6.98
C SER A 19 10.93 2.53 -7.64
N ARG A 20 11.80 3.44 -8.01
CA ARG A 20 11.39 4.69 -8.65
C ARG A 20 10.52 4.45 -9.88
N ASP A 21 10.90 3.47 -10.69
CA ASP A 21 10.18 3.18 -11.94
C ASP A 21 8.80 2.60 -11.67
N THR A 22 8.70 1.66 -10.72
CA THR A 22 7.42 1.04 -10.35
C THR A 22 6.45 2.09 -9.81
N MET A 23 6.89 2.91 -8.85
CA MET A 23 6.05 3.93 -8.25
C MET A 23 5.64 5.00 -9.25
N ARG A 24 6.56 5.38 -10.14
CA ARG A 24 6.30 6.37 -11.17
C ARG A 24 5.27 5.89 -12.20
N PHE A 25 5.32 4.62 -12.58
CA PHE A 25 4.42 4.05 -13.56
C PHE A 25 2.95 4.18 -13.14
N PHE A 26 2.66 3.92 -11.87
CA PHE A 26 1.30 4.00 -11.33
C PHE A 26 1.00 5.36 -10.65
N GLY A 27 1.96 6.25 -10.61
CA GLY A 27 1.83 7.49 -9.85
C GLY A 27 1.67 7.27 -8.35
N THR A 28 2.21 6.15 -7.84
CA THR A 28 2.04 5.74 -6.45
C THR A 28 2.72 6.69 -5.49
N ARG A 29 2.02 7.05 -4.42
CA ARG A 29 2.56 7.83 -3.30
C ARG A 29 2.23 7.14 -1.99
N ILE A 30 3.19 7.08 -1.09
CA ILE A 30 2.96 6.61 0.28
C ILE A 30 2.37 7.78 1.05
N VAL A 31 1.16 7.61 1.59
CA VAL A 31 0.42 8.69 2.24
C VAL A 31 0.13 8.43 3.72
N SER A 32 0.74 7.40 4.29
CA SER A 32 0.64 7.11 5.73
C SER A 32 1.96 6.59 6.27
N ALA A 33 2.09 6.60 7.60
CA ALA A 33 3.13 5.84 8.29
C ALA A 33 2.75 4.36 8.29
N LEU A 34 3.67 3.51 8.74
CA LEU A 34 3.40 2.09 8.95
C LEU A 34 2.57 1.92 10.22
N TYR A 35 1.43 1.23 10.10
CA TYR A 35 0.61 0.87 11.25
C TYR A 35 1.19 -0.36 11.98
N LYS A 36 0.76 -0.58 13.22
CA LYS A 36 1.25 -1.68 14.06
C LYS A 36 1.02 -3.06 13.44
N ASN A 37 -0.02 -3.21 12.62
CA ASN A 37 -0.35 -4.45 11.92
C ASN A 37 0.38 -4.59 10.57
N ASN A 38 1.42 -3.79 10.34
CA ASN A 38 2.22 -3.79 9.11
C ASN A 38 1.45 -3.37 7.86
N THR A 39 0.38 -2.60 8.02
CA THR A 39 -0.33 -1.99 6.90
C THR A 39 0.13 -0.55 6.70
N PHE A 40 -0.02 -0.06 5.49
CA PHE A 40 0.18 1.34 5.15
C PHE A 40 -0.70 1.70 3.95
N ILE A 41 -0.85 2.99 3.69
CA ILE A 41 -1.76 3.47 2.66
C ILE A 41 -0.96 4.09 1.53
N THR A 42 -1.35 3.74 0.31
CA THR A 42 -0.81 4.36 -0.90
C THR A 42 -1.93 5.02 -1.68
N SER A 43 -1.55 6.03 -2.46
CA SER A 43 -2.45 6.72 -3.39
C SER A 43 -1.92 6.50 -4.81
N ASP A 44 -2.79 6.11 -5.72
CA ASP A 44 -2.46 5.85 -7.12
C ASP A 44 -3.40 6.63 -8.05
N TYR A 45 -2.95 6.90 -9.25
CA TYR A 45 -3.83 7.47 -10.27
C TYR A 45 -4.88 6.44 -10.70
N THR A 46 -6.13 6.88 -10.76
CA THR A 46 -7.21 6.13 -11.40
C THR A 46 -7.41 6.57 -12.83
N ASP A 47 -7.01 7.79 -13.14
CA ASP A 47 -7.17 8.41 -14.46
C ASP A 47 -6.06 9.46 -14.62
N PHE A 48 -5.10 9.18 -15.47
CA PHE A 48 -3.96 10.07 -15.70
C PHE A 48 -4.37 11.40 -16.32
N GLU A 49 -5.38 11.39 -17.20
CA GLU A 49 -5.83 12.59 -17.89
C GLU A 49 -6.48 13.58 -16.93
N ARG A 50 -7.25 13.09 -15.96
CA ARG A 50 -7.97 13.90 -14.99
C ARG A 50 -7.25 14.08 -13.68
N ASN A 51 -6.11 13.42 -13.54
CA ASN A 51 -5.31 13.46 -12.32
C ASN A 51 -6.11 13.00 -11.08
N ASN A 52 -7.07 12.11 -11.27
CA ASN A 52 -7.86 11.55 -10.18
C ASN A 52 -7.06 10.48 -9.46
N ARG A 53 -7.22 10.42 -8.13
CA ARG A 53 -6.54 9.44 -7.29
C ARG A 53 -7.53 8.68 -6.43
N ALA A 54 -7.16 7.46 -6.12
CA ALA A 54 -7.84 6.65 -5.12
C ALA A 54 -6.79 6.05 -4.18
N TYR A 55 -7.25 5.42 -3.12
CA TYR A 55 -6.39 4.90 -2.07
C TYR A 55 -6.47 3.39 -2.00
N SER A 56 -5.35 2.78 -1.65
CA SER A 56 -5.21 1.34 -1.47
C SER A 56 -4.57 1.08 -0.12
N VAL A 57 -4.91 -0.05 0.51
CA VAL A 57 -4.23 -0.50 1.72
C VAL A 57 -3.23 -1.58 1.35
N ARG A 58 -1.98 -1.39 1.74
CA ARG A 58 -0.89 -2.33 1.48
C ARG A 58 -0.51 -3.05 2.76
N VAL A 59 0.00 -4.25 2.62
CA VAL A 59 0.46 -5.09 3.74
C VAL A 59 1.92 -5.45 3.51
N PHE A 60 2.75 -5.19 4.51
CA PHE A 60 4.14 -5.61 4.53
C PHE A 60 4.28 -6.91 5.30
N HIS A 61 5.04 -7.85 4.73
CA HIS A 61 5.34 -9.15 5.37
C HIS A 61 6.80 -9.15 5.83
N PRO A 62 7.07 -8.97 7.13
CA PRO A 62 8.45 -8.85 7.63
C PRO A 62 9.32 -10.08 7.36
N GLU A 63 8.70 -11.27 7.35
CA GLU A 63 9.44 -12.53 7.17
C GLU A 63 10.00 -12.68 5.76
N THR A 64 9.34 -12.10 4.76
CA THR A 64 9.71 -12.25 3.35
C THR A 64 10.14 -10.95 2.68
N GLY A 65 9.81 -9.80 3.26
CA GLY A 65 10.00 -8.50 2.63
C GLY A 65 8.97 -8.15 1.56
N ILE A 66 7.97 -9.00 1.36
CA ILE A 66 6.92 -8.80 0.35
C ILE A 66 5.97 -7.71 0.79
N VAL A 67 5.52 -6.89 -0.17
CA VAL A 67 4.42 -5.95 0.00
C VAL A 67 3.29 -6.39 -0.92
N ASN A 68 2.12 -6.64 -0.33
CA ASN A 68 0.91 -7.01 -1.07
C ASN A 68 -0.16 -5.95 -0.88
N THR A 69 -1.15 -5.94 -1.78
CA THR A 69 -2.38 -5.18 -1.58
C THR A 69 -3.29 -5.97 -0.64
N ALA A 70 -3.79 -5.32 0.41
CA ALA A 70 -4.72 -5.95 1.33
C ALA A 70 -6.02 -6.34 0.60
N LYS A 71 -6.69 -7.35 1.11
CA LYS A 71 -7.95 -7.83 0.54
C LYS A 71 -9.10 -7.61 1.52
N PHE A 72 -10.29 -7.38 0.97
CA PHE A 72 -11.53 -7.41 1.73
C PHE A 72 -11.83 -8.83 2.19
N SER A 73 -12.79 -8.98 3.11
CA SER A 73 -13.19 -10.29 3.64
C SER A 73 -13.70 -11.26 2.56
N ASP A 74 -14.19 -10.73 1.43
CA ASP A 74 -14.63 -11.54 0.28
C ASP A 74 -13.48 -11.94 -0.66
N GLY A 75 -12.24 -11.57 -0.32
CA GLY A 75 -11.06 -11.87 -1.13
C GLY A 75 -10.76 -10.89 -2.24
N LYS A 76 -11.58 -9.87 -2.45
CA LYS A 76 -11.34 -8.85 -3.47
C LYS A 76 -10.27 -7.87 -3.02
N SER A 77 -9.44 -7.42 -3.96
CA SER A 77 -8.36 -6.47 -3.69
C SER A 77 -8.90 -5.09 -3.30
N THR A 78 -8.20 -4.43 -2.36
CA THR A 78 -8.48 -3.04 -2.00
C THR A 78 -7.86 -2.03 -2.97
N PHE A 79 -7.19 -2.48 -4.02
CA PHE A 79 -6.50 -1.58 -4.96
C PHE A 79 -7.45 -0.54 -5.54
N ASN A 80 -7.15 0.73 -5.28
CA ASN A 80 -7.95 1.87 -5.73
C ASN A 80 -9.44 1.82 -5.35
N LYS A 81 -9.77 1.16 -4.23
CA LYS A 81 -11.16 0.99 -3.81
C LYS A 81 -11.64 2.04 -2.82
N PHE A 82 -10.74 2.85 -2.26
CA PHE A 82 -11.12 3.90 -1.32
C PHE A 82 -11.04 5.26 -2.00
N SER A 83 -12.14 6.00 -2.00
CA SER A 83 -12.18 7.35 -2.57
C SER A 83 -11.64 8.40 -1.60
N THR A 84 -11.59 8.09 -0.29
CA THR A 84 -11.08 9.00 0.73
C THR A 84 -9.99 8.32 1.55
N ILE A 85 -9.07 9.12 2.08
CA ILE A 85 -8.01 8.61 2.94
C ILE A 85 -8.58 8.11 4.27
N GLU A 86 -9.65 8.72 4.77
CA GLU A 86 -10.29 8.31 6.04
C GLU A 86 -10.81 6.88 5.96
N SER A 87 -11.47 6.53 4.85
CA SER A 87 -11.97 5.16 4.64
C SER A 87 -10.82 4.16 4.59
N ALA A 88 -9.73 4.50 3.92
CA ALA A 88 -8.54 3.65 3.86
C ALA A 88 -7.90 3.50 5.24
N ARG A 89 -7.82 4.57 6.03
CA ARG A 89 -7.26 4.54 7.39
C ARG A 89 -8.07 3.64 8.30
N GLU A 90 -9.39 3.73 8.26
CA GLU A 90 -10.26 2.89 9.06
C GLU A 90 -10.05 1.41 8.72
N PHE A 91 -10.04 1.08 7.44
CA PHE A 91 -9.77 -0.27 6.99
C PHE A 91 -8.39 -0.76 7.46
N ALA A 92 -7.35 0.07 7.29
CA ALA A 92 -5.98 -0.30 7.65
C ALA A 92 -5.85 -0.60 9.15
N ARG A 93 -6.43 0.26 10.01
CA ARG A 93 -6.36 0.08 11.47
C ARG A 93 -7.03 -1.20 11.94
N ASN A 94 -8.09 -1.62 11.27
CA ASN A 94 -8.89 -2.78 11.66
C ASN A 94 -8.52 -4.05 10.87
N TYR A 95 -7.58 -3.95 9.95
CA TYR A 95 -7.20 -5.07 9.09
C TYR A 95 -6.56 -6.20 9.90
N LYS A 96 -7.04 -7.41 9.66
CA LYS A 96 -6.44 -8.63 10.21
C LYS A 96 -6.14 -9.58 9.06
N ALA A 97 -4.87 -10.01 8.97
CA ALA A 97 -4.50 -11.05 8.01
C ALA A 97 -5.22 -12.34 8.35
N ALA A 98 -5.76 -12.98 7.34
CA ALA A 98 -6.44 -14.26 7.51
C ALA A 98 -5.44 -15.37 7.86
#